data_7ece6a3eb2b33800b0d81074b501ae9b
#
_entry.id   7ece6a3eb2b33800b0d81074b501ae9b
#
_cell.length_a   1.000
_cell.length_b   1.000
_cell.length_c   1.000
_cell.angle_alpha   90.00
_cell.angle_beta   90.00
_cell.angle_gamma   90.00
#
_symmetry.space_group_name_H-M   'P 1'
#
loop_
_entity.id
_entity.type
_entity.pdbx_description
1 polymer ?
#
loop_
_entity_poly.entity_id
_entity_poly.type
_entity_poly.pdbx_seq_one_letter_code
_entity_poly.pdbx_strand_id
1 'polypeptide(L)'
;MILANIIPAQQLNDRKTMNKRRLTKQQQNRINAKQNENLILANGSEQNQGLLIASYGKYADILTANNQIVRCTLRQNLPALVVGDEIIWQAEQAGLSVVTALIPRKSELFRINYQQEKKLIAANLNQAIIVMAVQPDFSEFVLDSYLAAMALCNLKAMVVFNKIDLLNSQQLEILHQRAKLYKEIGYEVYYLSCILEQGLSGLKTKLLDNISAFIGPSGVGKSTLIKQFVPEESIVLGVISEATNLGRHTTTTSHLYRLQTGGVLIDSPGIRGFGLGKLARQQLYHCFIDIKPYKDLCKFRNCEHESEPDCALQQAVKTGKISLSRLNSFKKLMAAE
;
A
#
# COMPACT_ATOMS: atom_id res chain seq x y z
N MET A 1 -58.47 23.55 -4.42
CA MET A 1 -58.90 22.67 -3.31
C MET A 1 -58.51 21.24 -3.69
N ILE A 2 -57.39 20.73 -3.21
CA ILE A 2 -57.11 19.32 -2.90
C ILE A 2 -55.75 19.36 -2.21
N LEU A 3 -55.76 19.08 -0.91
CA LEU A 3 -54.60 18.97 -0.02
C LEU A 3 -53.92 17.64 -0.29
N ALA A 4 -52.66 17.65 -0.63
CA ALA A 4 -51.80 16.47 -0.66
C ALA A 4 -51.03 16.36 0.65
N ASN A 5 -51.28 15.30 1.39
CA ASN A 5 -50.64 14.91 2.64
C ASN A 5 -49.12 14.72 2.49
N ILE A 6 -48.34 15.52 3.22
CA ILE A 6 -46.92 15.34 3.42
C ILE A 6 -46.74 14.35 4.58
N ILE A 7 -46.24 13.17 4.31
CA ILE A 7 -45.78 12.20 5.31
C ILE A 7 -44.39 12.61 5.79
N PRO A 8 -44.11 12.76 7.09
CA PRO A 8 -42.80 13.13 7.57
C PRO A 8 -41.79 11.96 7.44
N ALA A 9 -40.61 12.29 6.92
CA ALA A 9 -39.45 11.38 6.74
C ALA A 9 -38.76 11.09 8.08
N GLN A 10 -39.40 10.32 8.95
CA GLN A 10 -38.82 9.92 10.26
C GLN A 10 -39.04 8.45 10.62
N GLN A 11 -38.93 7.54 9.66
CA GLN A 11 -38.91 6.06 9.96
C GLN A 11 -38.17 5.30 8.85
N LEU A 12 -36.87 5.46 8.76
CA LEU A 12 -36.00 4.55 7.99
C LEU A 12 -34.54 4.65 8.51
N ASN A 13 -34.34 4.34 9.77
CA ASN A 13 -32.99 4.19 10.31
C ASN A 13 -32.92 3.11 11.38
N ASP A 14 -33.28 1.88 10.99
CA ASP A 14 -32.99 0.67 11.77
C ASP A 14 -32.33 -0.37 10.87
N ARG A 15 -31.18 -0.04 10.28
CA ARG A 15 -30.24 -1.07 9.81
C ARG A 15 -29.38 -1.44 11.01
N LYS A 16 -29.75 -2.53 11.67
CA LYS A 16 -28.95 -3.23 12.67
C LYS A 16 -27.51 -3.39 12.16
N THR A 17 -26.59 -2.57 12.66
CA THR A 17 -25.16 -2.86 12.65
C THR A 17 -24.99 -4.16 13.42
N MET A 18 -24.69 -5.26 12.72
CA MET A 18 -24.29 -6.52 13.37
C MET A 18 -23.01 -6.22 14.17
N ASN A 19 -23.16 -6.02 15.46
CA ASN A 19 -22.07 -5.96 16.42
C ASN A 19 -21.27 -7.28 16.30
N LYS A 20 -20.10 -7.26 15.65
CA LYS A 20 -19.16 -8.36 15.71
C LYS A 20 -18.81 -8.56 17.19
N ARG A 21 -19.31 -9.63 17.80
CA ARG A 21 -18.97 -10.00 19.18
C ARG A 21 -17.46 -10.03 19.32
N ARG A 22 -16.90 -9.18 20.16
CA ARG A 22 -15.47 -9.24 20.51
C ARG A 22 -15.20 -10.61 21.14
N LEU A 23 -14.27 -11.34 20.54
CA LEU A 23 -13.81 -12.63 21.08
C LEU A 23 -13.22 -12.42 22.48
N THR A 24 -13.50 -13.35 23.41
CA THR A 24 -12.86 -13.34 24.70
C THR A 24 -11.37 -13.69 24.56
N LYS A 25 -10.55 -13.26 25.53
CA LYS A 25 -9.11 -13.56 25.56
C LYS A 25 -8.82 -15.08 25.46
N GLN A 26 -9.68 -15.88 26.09
CA GLN A 26 -9.59 -17.35 26.06
C GLN A 26 -9.94 -17.95 24.69
N GLN A 27 -10.95 -17.38 23.99
CA GLN A 27 -11.27 -17.76 22.62
C GLN A 27 -10.15 -17.41 21.66
N GLN A 28 -9.56 -16.21 21.79
CA GLN A 28 -8.42 -15.78 21.01
C GLN A 28 -7.20 -16.69 21.19
N ASN A 29 -6.88 -17.08 22.43
CA ASN A 29 -5.78 -18.00 22.71
C ASN A 29 -5.99 -19.40 22.10
N ARG A 30 -7.23 -19.92 22.12
CA ARG A 30 -7.56 -21.21 21.46
C ARG A 30 -7.42 -21.11 19.94
N ILE A 31 -7.82 -19.99 19.34
CA ILE A 31 -7.66 -19.75 17.90
C ILE A 31 -6.18 -19.72 17.54
N ASN A 32 -5.38 -18.97 18.28
CA ASN A 32 -3.93 -18.86 18.07
C ASN A 32 -3.21 -20.20 18.23
N ALA A 33 -3.59 -21.00 19.26
CA ALA A 33 -3.03 -22.34 19.47
C ALA A 33 -3.31 -23.25 18.27
N LYS A 34 -4.55 -23.26 17.77
CA LYS A 34 -4.93 -24.08 16.61
C LYS A 34 -4.29 -23.62 15.30
N GLN A 35 -4.06 -22.32 15.13
CA GLN A 35 -3.29 -21.78 13.99
C GLN A 35 -1.83 -22.23 14.07
N ASN A 36 -1.20 -22.15 15.24
CA ASN A 36 0.16 -22.63 15.44
C ASN A 36 0.30 -24.14 15.20
N GLU A 37 -0.66 -24.94 15.61
CA GLU A 37 -0.70 -26.38 15.35
C GLU A 37 -0.77 -26.65 13.83
N ASN A 38 -1.64 -25.95 13.09
CA ASN A 38 -1.72 -26.05 11.63
C ASN A 38 -0.41 -25.60 10.94
N LEU A 39 0.26 -24.57 11.47
CA LEU A 39 1.56 -24.11 10.97
C LEU A 39 2.65 -25.17 11.18
N ILE A 40 2.65 -25.84 12.32
CA ILE A 40 3.62 -26.93 12.64
C ILE A 40 3.39 -28.13 11.72
N LEU A 41 2.13 -28.53 11.50
CA LEU A 41 1.78 -29.66 10.64
C LEU A 41 2.12 -29.39 9.16
N ALA A 42 2.04 -28.15 8.71
CA ALA A 42 2.33 -27.77 7.32
C ALA A 42 3.82 -27.63 7.02
N ASN A 43 4.68 -27.43 8.03
CA ASN A 43 6.13 -27.38 7.83
C ASN A 43 6.73 -28.69 7.28
N GLY A 44 5.92 -29.76 7.13
CA GLY A 44 6.30 -31.03 6.53
C GLY A 44 5.89 -31.22 5.04
N SER A 45 5.08 -30.33 4.45
CA SER A 45 4.66 -30.46 3.05
C SER A 45 4.50 -29.11 2.36
N GLU A 46 5.42 -28.76 1.47
CA GLU A 46 5.32 -27.57 0.60
C GLU A 46 4.05 -27.53 -0.27
N GLN A 47 3.40 -28.67 -0.46
CA GLN A 47 2.22 -28.82 -1.32
C GLN A 47 0.97 -28.07 -0.80
N ASN A 48 0.93 -27.74 0.49
CA ASN A 48 -0.24 -27.08 1.09
C ASN A 48 -0.03 -25.58 1.35
N GLN A 49 1.05 -24.98 0.86
CA GLN A 49 1.26 -23.55 0.92
C GLN A 49 0.74 -22.85 -0.33
N GLY A 50 0.32 -21.59 -0.20
CA GLY A 50 -0.12 -20.80 -1.33
C GLY A 50 -0.14 -19.31 -1.02
N LEU A 51 -0.15 -18.52 -2.09
CA LEU A 51 -0.23 -17.07 -2.04
C LEU A 51 -1.67 -16.62 -2.28
N LEU A 52 -2.23 -15.83 -1.38
CA LEU A 52 -3.56 -15.27 -1.55
C LEU A 52 -3.53 -14.18 -2.63
N ILE A 53 -4.29 -14.41 -3.71
CA ILE A 53 -4.34 -13.52 -4.87
C ILE A 53 -5.61 -12.68 -4.91
N ALA A 54 -6.70 -13.17 -4.33
CA ALA A 54 -7.96 -12.43 -4.21
C ALA A 54 -8.79 -12.96 -3.05
N SER A 55 -9.65 -12.12 -2.47
CA SER A 55 -10.57 -12.49 -1.38
C SER A 55 -11.97 -11.94 -1.64
N TYR A 56 -12.99 -12.79 -1.49
CA TYR A 56 -14.40 -12.50 -1.80
C TYR A 56 -15.30 -12.92 -0.64
N GLY A 57 -15.27 -12.18 0.44
CA GLY A 57 -16.06 -12.48 1.62
C GLY A 57 -15.70 -13.82 2.26
N LYS A 58 -16.40 -14.90 1.93
CA LYS A 58 -16.14 -16.26 2.47
C LYS A 58 -15.19 -17.10 1.62
N TYR A 59 -14.78 -16.61 0.46
CA TYR A 59 -13.93 -17.32 -0.49
C TYR A 59 -12.65 -16.56 -0.74
N ALA A 60 -11.62 -17.30 -1.14
CA ALA A 60 -10.35 -16.76 -1.59
C ALA A 60 -9.80 -17.59 -2.75
N ASP A 61 -9.16 -16.90 -3.69
CA ASP A 61 -8.38 -17.54 -4.73
C ASP A 61 -6.92 -17.54 -4.32
N ILE A 62 -6.27 -18.68 -4.44
CA ILE A 62 -4.94 -18.97 -3.95
C ILE A 62 -4.10 -19.46 -5.10
N LEU A 63 -2.92 -18.88 -5.27
CA LEU A 63 -1.89 -19.37 -6.18
C LEU A 63 -1.04 -20.41 -5.46
N THR A 64 -1.02 -21.63 -5.96
CA THR A 64 -0.20 -22.72 -5.43
C THR A 64 1.25 -22.67 -5.96
N ALA A 65 2.15 -23.41 -5.35
CA ALA A 65 3.54 -23.54 -5.83
C ALA A 65 3.63 -24.03 -7.29
N ASN A 66 2.66 -24.85 -7.72
CA ASN A 66 2.58 -25.37 -9.10
C ASN A 66 1.90 -24.38 -10.08
N ASN A 67 1.73 -23.09 -9.68
CA ASN A 67 1.08 -22.05 -10.49
C ASN A 67 -0.41 -22.33 -10.83
N GLN A 68 -1.07 -23.16 -10.07
CA GLN A 68 -2.49 -23.42 -10.22
C GLN A 68 -3.28 -22.47 -9.30
N ILE A 69 -4.45 -22.01 -9.77
CA ILE A 69 -5.36 -21.24 -8.94
C ILE A 69 -6.37 -22.19 -8.31
N VAL A 70 -6.41 -22.17 -6.98
CA VAL A 70 -7.35 -22.98 -6.20
C VAL A 70 -8.30 -22.05 -5.47
N ARG A 71 -9.60 -22.24 -5.64
CA ARG A 71 -10.62 -21.55 -4.85
C ARG A 71 -10.80 -22.26 -3.52
N CYS A 72 -10.66 -21.49 -2.45
CA CYS A 72 -10.79 -21.98 -1.09
C CYS A 72 -11.89 -21.22 -0.34
N THR A 73 -12.49 -21.89 0.63
CA THR A 73 -13.29 -21.25 1.67
C THR A 73 -12.41 -20.72 2.78
N LEU A 74 -12.84 -19.65 3.45
CA LEU A 74 -12.14 -19.06 4.58
C LEU A 74 -12.78 -19.53 5.89
N ARG A 75 -11.99 -20.07 6.82
CA ARG A 75 -12.48 -20.35 8.17
C ARG A 75 -12.78 -19.03 8.89
N GLN A 76 -13.88 -18.99 9.66
CA GLN A 76 -14.33 -17.79 10.39
C GLN A 76 -13.32 -17.27 11.42
N ASN A 77 -12.39 -18.13 11.87
CA ASN A 77 -11.40 -17.82 12.90
C ASN A 77 -10.07 -17.26 12.35
N LEU A 78 -9.98 -17.08 11.03
CA LEU A 78 -8.79 -16.47 10.45
C LEU A 78 -8.81 -14.95 10.66
N PRO A 79 -7.65 -14.31 10.85
CA PRO A 79 -7.56 -12.86 10.82
C PRO A 79 -7.99 -12.34 9.45
N ALA A 80 -8.17 -11.02 9.33
CA ALA A 80 -8.45 -10.41 8.04
C ALA A 80 -7.31 -10.70 7.06
N LEU A 81 -7.62 -11.43 6.00
CA LEU A 81 -6.67 -11.79 4.95
C LEU A 81 -6.68 -10.73 3.85
N VAL A 82 -5.50 -10.46 3.29
CA VAL A 82 -5.29 -9.52 2.20
C VAL A 82 -4.42 -10.13 1.10
N VAL A 83 -4.45 -9.55 -0.07
CA VAL A 83 -3.60 -9.96 -1.20
C VAL A 83 -2.13 -9.95 -0.80
N GLY A 84 -1.40 -11.00 -1.18
CA GLY A 84 0.00 -11.19 -0.79
C GLY A 84 0.19 -11.99 0.50
N ASP A 85 -0.89 -12.38 1.21
CA ASP A 85 -0.76 -13.28 2.36
C ASP A 85 -0.29 -14.67 1.92
N GLU A 86 0.74 -15.17 2.58
CA GLU A 86 1.17 -16.56 2.50
C GLU A 86 0.28 -17.38 3.45
N ILE A 87 -0.37 -18.43 2.94
CA ILE A 87 -1.36 -19.19 3.68
C ILE A 87 -1.12 -20.70 3.58
N ILE A 88 -1.71 -21.43 4.51
CA ILE A 88 -1.83 -22.88 4.48
C ILE A 88 -3.26 -23.25 4.12
N TRP A 89 -3.42 -24.19 3.19
CA TRP A 89 -4.72 -24.66 2.76
C TRP A 89 -4.76 -26.19 2.69
N GLN A 90 -5.94 -26.76 2.75
CA GLN A 90 -6.20 -28.19 2.65
C GLN A 90 -7.27 -28.46 1.58
N ALA A 91 -7.04 -29.49 0.77
CA ALA A 91 -8.07 -29.98 -0.14
C ALA A 91 -9.11 -30.76 0.65
N GLU A 92 -10.39 -30.53 0.41
CA GLU A 92 -11.48 -31.32 0.97
C GLU A 92 -11.99 -32.35 -0.06
N GLN A 93 -12.30 -33.56 0.41
CA GLN A 93 -12.65 -34.69 -0.48
C GLN A 93 -13.98 -34.48 -1.23
N ALA A 94 -14.85 -33.60 -0.79
CA ALA A 94 -16.20 -33.41 -1.32
C ALA A 94 -16.57 -31.96 -1.64
N GLY A 95 -15.59 -31.07 -1.89
CA GLY A 95 -15.97 -29.68 -2.12
C GLY A 95 -14.80 -28.72 -2.35
N LEU A 96 -15.03 -27.47 -2.00
CA LEU A 96 -14.01 -26.41 -2.11
C LEU A 96 -12.91 -26.63 -1.06
N SER A 97 -11.66 -26.45 -1.43
CA SER A 97 -10.53 -26.42 -0.51
C SER A 97 -10.73 -25.35 0.57
N VAL A 98 -10.02 -25.46 1.69
CA VAL A 98 -10.17 -24.56 2.84
C VAL A 98 -8.84 -23.96 3.29
N VAL A 99 -8.81 -22.65 3.53
CA VAL A 99 -7.67 -21.99 4.19
C VAL A 99 -7.71 -22.29 5.68
N THR A 100 -6.63 -22.85 6.21
CA THR A 100 -6.53 -23.31 7.59
C THR A 100 -5.67 -22.43 8.48
N ALA A 101 -4.64 -21.78 7.93
CA ALA A 101 -3.76 -20.89 8.66
C ALA A 101 -3.20 -19.75 7.79
N LEU A 102 -2.82 -18.65 8.46
CA LEU A 102 -2.04 -17.55 7.90
C LEU A 102 -0.59 -17.70 8.36
N ILE A 103 0.35 -17.70 7.42
CA ILE A 103 1.79 -17.63 7.71
C ILE A 103 2.11 -16.21 8.21
N PRO A 104 2.97 -16.02 9.22
CA PRO A 104 3.33 -14.71 9.73
C PRO A 104 3.83 -13.78 8.63
N ARG A 105 3.24 -12.59 8.55
CA ARG A 105 3.58 -11.57 7.55
C ARG A 105 4.98 -11.02 7.77
N LYS A 106 5.75 -10.90 6.70
CA LYS A 106 7.07 -10.22 6.70
C LYS A 106 6.94 -8.71 6.62
N SER A 107 5.90 -8.24 5.92
CA SER A 107 5.56 -6.81 5.80
C SER A 107 4.05 -6.63 5.66
N GLU A 108 3.56 -5.44 6.00
CA GLU A 108 2.15 -5.07 5.90
C GLU A 108 2.01 -3.69 5.27
N LEU A 109 1.36 -3.63 4.11
CA LEU A 109 0.94 -2.37 3.54
C LEU A 109 -0.44 -2.00 4.08
N PHE A 110 -0.53 -0.88 4.78
CA PHE A 110 -1.78 -0.41 5.38
C PHE A 110 -1.95 1.09 5.20
N ARG A 111 -3.17 1.55 5.31
CA ARG A 111 -3.50 2.98 5.45
C ARG A 111 -4.18 3.22 6.79
N ILE A 112 -4.07 4.42 7.30
CA ILE A 112 -4.83 4.88 8.46
C ILE A 112 -6.06 5.64 7.93
N ASN A 113 -7.25 5.25 8.38
CA ASN A 113 -8.49 5.91 8.01
C ASN A 113 -8.73 7.15 8.89
N TYR A 114 -9.79 7.92 8.59
CA TYR A 114 -10.17 9.11 9.37
C TYR A 114 -10.53 8.80 10.84
N GLN A 115 -10.85 7.54 11.15
CA GLN A 115 -11.14 7.06 12.50
C GLN A 115 -9.88 6.56 13.23
N GLN A 116 -8.70 6.83 12.68
CA GLN A 116 -7.38 6.36 13.17
C GLN A 116 -7.24 4.83 13.21
N GLU A 117 -8.03 4.11 12.42
CA GLU A 117 -7.95 2.67 12.33
C GLU A 117 -7.01 2.24 11.21
N LYS A 118 -6.18 1.24 11.51
CA LYS A 118 -5.30 0.59 10.54
C LYS A 118 -6.11 -0.30 9.61
N LYS A 119 -6.20 0.06 8.32
CA LYS A 119 -6.81 -0.78 7.29
C LYS A 119 -5.73 -1.43 6.45
N LEU A 120 -5.57 -2.74 6.58
CA LEU A 120 -4.67 -3.52 5.74
C LEU A 120 -5.11 -3.50 4.29
N ILE A 121 -4.13 -3.46 3.38
CA ILE A 121 -4.34 -3.39 1.92
C ILE A 121 -3.69 -4.58 1.25
N ALA A 122 -2.43 -4.89 1.59
CA ALA A 122 -1.65 -5.99 1.06
C ALA A 122 -0.60 -6.45 2.07
N ALA A 123 -0.02 -7.62 1.87
CA ALA A 123 1.01 -8.19 2.73
C ALA A 123 2.21 -8.69 1.93
N ASN A 124 3.32 -8.90 2.63
CA ASN A 124 4.54 -9.51 2.13
C ASN A 124 5.19 -8.77 0.94
N LEU A 125 4.96 -7.45 0.81
CA LEU A 125 5.68 -6.65 -0.17
C LEU A 125 7.15 -6.49 0.24
N ASN A 126 8.05 -6.54 -0.75
CA ASN A 126 9.46 -6.21 -0.57
C ASN A 126 9.71 -4.71 -0.77
N GLN A 127 8.95 -4.10 -1.68
CA GLN A 127 9.16 -2.72 -2.09
C GLN A 127 7.88 -2.05 -2.58
N ALA A 128 7.90 -0.72 -2.56
CA ALA A 128 6.88 0.16 -3.07
C ALA A 128 7.47 1.11 -4.11
N ILE A 129 6.81 1.25 -5.26
CA ILE A 129 7.22 2.14 -6.32
C ILE A 129 6.26 3.33 -6.31
N ILE A 130 6.76 4.49 -5.83
CA ILE A 130 5.98 5.72 -5.77
C ILE A 130 6.02 6.39 -7.14
N VAL A 131 4.90 6.38 -7.83
CA VAL A 131 4.76 6.96 -9.16
C VAL A 131 4.20 8.37 -9.05
N MET A 132 4.97 9.34 -9.54
CA MET A 132 4.56 10.73 -9.70
C MET A 132 4.50 11.04 -11.20
N ALA A 133 3.60 11.93 -11.62
CA ALA A 133 3.59 12.45 -12.98
C ALA A 133 4.24 13.84 -13.01
N VAL A 134 4.84 14.19 -14.14
CA VAL A 134 5.40 15.51 -14.34
C VAL A 134 4.36 16.55 -14.75
N GLN A 135 3.18 16.08 -15.14
CA GLN A 135 2.01 16.92 -15.40
C GLN A 135 0.74 16.27 -14.82
N PRO A 136 -0.07 17.03 -14.02
CA PRO A 136 0.28 18.35 -13.45
C PRO A 136 1.57 18.27 -12.62
N ASP A 137 2.24 19.42 -12.43
CA ASP A 137 3.51 19.47 -11.68
C ASP A 137 3.39 18.75 -10.32
N PHE A 138 4.41 17.96 -9.99
CA PHE A 138 4.35 17.18 -8.77
C PHE A 138 4.60 18.06 -7.53
N SER A 139 3.93 17.73 -6.45
CA SER A 139 4.14 18.36 -5.16
C SER A 139 5.13 17.54 -4.34
N GLU A 140 6.21 18.16 -3.88
CA GLU A 140 7.16 17.55 -2.94
C GLU A 140 6.46 17.07 -1.67
N PHE A 141 5.51 17.84 -1.16
CA PHE A 141 4.72 17.44 0.01
C PHE A 141 3.95 16.13 -0.22
N VAL A 142 3.36 15.95 -1.40
CA VAL A 142 2.64 14.72 -1.74
C VAL A 142 3.62 13.55 -1.84
N LEU A 143 4.76 13.73 -2.50
CA LEU A 143 5.80 12.71 -2.60
C LEU A 143 6.34 12.33 -1.21
N ASP A 144 6.64 13.32 -0.38
CA ASP A 144 7.12 13.12 0.99
C ASP A 144 6.11 12.38 1.86
N SER A 145 4.82 12.66 1.68
CA SER A 145 3.74 11.95 2.37
C SER A 145 3.70 10.47 1.99
N TYR A 146 3.88 10.14 0.70
CA TYR A 146 3.97 8.74 0.27
C TYR A 146 5.23 8.05 0.79
N LEU A 147 6.39 8.73 0.76
CA LEU A 147 7.64 8.21 1.31
C LEU A 147 7.52 7.93 2.81
N ALA A 148 6.91 8.86 3.56
CA ALA A 148 6.65 8.68 4.98
C ALA A 148 5.69 7.50 5.25
N ALA A 149 4.65 7.33 4.43
CA ALA A 149 3.72 6.21 4.54
C ALA A 149 4.43 4.86 4.30
N MET A 150 5.34 4.78 3.33
CA MET A 150 6.11 3.56 3.08
C MET A 150 7.09 3.26 4.21
N ALA A 151 7.75 4.28 4.75
CA ALA A 151 8.61 4.13 5.92
C ALA A 151 7.82 3.63 7.15
N LEU A 152 6.59 4.13 7.36
CA LEU A 152 5.69 3.65 8.41
C LEU A 152 5.32 2.17 8.25
N CYS A 153 5.18 1.71 6.99
CA CYS A 153 4.95 0.31 6.66
C CYS A 153 6.23 -0.55 6.67
N ASN A 154 7.38 0.04 6.95
CA ASN A 154 8.70 -0.59 6.87
C ASN A 154 8.99 -1.20 5.49
N LEU A 155 8.59 -0.49 4.44
CA LEU A 155 8.79 -0.90 3.04
C LEU A 155 9.90 -0.06 2.39
N LYS A 156 10.75 -0.72 1.61
CA LYS A 156 11.69 -0.03 0.72
C LYS A 156 10.90 0.75 -0.33
N ALA A 157 11.16 2.04 -0.45
CA ALA A 157 10.52 2.90 -1.44
C ALA A 157 11.50 3.32 -2.53
N MET A 158 11.03 3.38 -3.77
CA MET A 158 11.69 4.04 -4.89
C MET A 158 10.73 5.03 -5.56
N VAL A 159 11.27 6.04 -6.21
CA VAL A 159 10.50 7.13 -6.84
C VAL A 159 10.59 7.00 -8.35
N VAL A 160 9.45 7.12 -9.01
CA VAL A 160 9.34 7.11 -10.46
C VAL A 160 8.65 8.40 -10.90
N PHE A 161 9.33 9.20 -11.72
CA PHE A 161 8.73 10.32 -12.45
C PHE A 161 8.32 9.84 -13.84
N ASN A 162 7.01 9.71 -14.04
CA ASN A 162 6.42 9.24 -15.28
C ASN A 162 5.96 10.40 -16.17
N LYS A 163 5.74 10.13 -17.46
CA LYS A 163 5.31 11.07 -18.49
C LYS A 163 6.37 12.14 -18.83
N ILE A 164 7.66 11.79 -18.75
CA ILE A 164 8.75 12.73 -19.09
C ILE A 164 8.72 13.19 -20.55
N ASP A 165 8.02 12.46 -21.42
CA ASP A 165 7.71 12.84 -22.81
C ASP A 165 6.96 14.17 -22.93
N LEU A 166 6.28 14.62 -21.87
CA LEU A 166 5.57 15.89 -21.84
C LEU A 166 6.47 17.10 -21.53
N LEU A 167 7.75 16.88 -21.21
CA LEU A 167 8.70 17.92 -20.83
C LEU A 167 9.63 18.27 -21.97
N ASN A 168 9.90 19.58 -22.14
CA ASN A 168 11.04 20.02 -22.94
C ASN A 168 12.36 19.87 -22.16
N SER A 169 13.50 20.09 -22.83
CA SER A 169 14.83 19.89 -22.23
C SER A 169 15.07 20.74 -20.97
N GLN A 170 14.60 21.99 -20.96
CA GLN A 170 14.73 22.86 -19.80
C GLN A 170 13.89 22.39 -18.60
N GLN A 171 12.66 21.98 -18.86
CA GLN A 171 11.77 21.42 -17.82
C GLN A 171 12.30 20.10 -17.26
N LEU A 172 12.89 19.26 -18.11
CA LEU A 172 13.51 18.00 -17.69
C LEU A 172 14.72 18.27 -16.77
N GLU A 173 15.54 19.28 -17.08
CA GLU A 173 16.67 19.66 -16.22
C GLU A 173 16.17 20.18 -14.85
N ILE A 174 15.13 20.99 -14.82
CA ILE A 174 14.48 21.43 -13.57
C ILE A 174 13.99 20.24 -12.76
N LEU A 175 13.34 19.26 -13.41
CA LEU A 175 12.91 18.02 -12.75
C LEU A 175 14.11 17.26 -12.15
N HIS A 176 15.22 17.14 -12.88
CA HIS A 176 16.42 16.47 -12.41
C HIS A 176 17.00 17.17 -11.18
N GLN A 177 17.03 18.50 -11.17
CA GLN A 177 17.51 19.29 -10.02
C GLN A 177 16.63 19.08 -8.79
N ARG A 178 15.29 19.12 -8.94
CA ARG A 178 14.34 18.85 -7.84
C ARG A 178 14.45 17.42 -7.33
N ALA A 179 14.61 16.45 -8.22
CA ALA A 179 14.70 15.03 -7.88
C ALA A 179 16.07 14.63 -7.29
N LYS A 180 17.12 15.44 -7.51
CA LYS A 180 18.46 15.23 -6.97
C LYS A 180 18.44 15.12 -5.45
N LEU A 181 17.63 15.93 -4.79
CA LEU A 181 17.39 15.86 -3.35
C LEU A 181 17.06 14.43 -2.88
N TYR A 182 16.14 13.76 -3.54
CA TYR A 182 15.70 12.41 -3.15
C TYR A 182 16.80 11.36 -3.37
N LYS A 183 17.63 11.52 -4.41
CA LYS A 183 18.80 10.66 -4.64
C LYS A 183 19.85 10.85 -3.52
N GLU A 184 20.10 12.09 -3.11
CA GLU A 184 21.05 12.43 -2.05
C GLU A 184 20.59 11.91 -0.68
N ILE A 185 19.27 11.88 -0.43
CA ILE A 185 18.68 11.25 0.77
C ILE A 185 18.85 9.72 0.75
N GLY A 186 19.06 9.12 -0.43
CA GLY A 186 19.28 7.68 -0.59
C GLY A 186 18.12 6.92 -1.25
N TYR A 187 17.12 7.61 -1.82
CA TYR A 187 16.08 6.96 -2.62
C TYR A 187 16.56 6.68 -4.05
N GLU A 188 16.18 5.52 -4.57
CA GLU A 188 16.33 5.24 -5.99
C GLU A 188 15.29 6.06 -6.79
N VAL A 189 15.74 6.76 -7.84
CA VAL A 189 14.88 7.64 -8.64
C VAL A 189 15.00 7.28 -10.12
N TYR A 190 13.86 7.06 -10.76
CA TYR A 190 13.72 6.72 -12.17
C TYR A 190 12.90 7.77 -12.90
N TYR A 191 13.25 8.00 -14.16
CA TYR A 191 12.53 8.88 -15.08
C TYR A 191 12.11 8.05 -16.27
N LEU A 192 10.81 8.07 -16.59
CA LEU A 192 10.29 7.21 -17.64
C LEU A 192 9.11 7.82 -18.39
N SER A 193 8.89 7.33 -19.58
CA SER A 193 7.68 7.50 -20.37
C SER A 193 7.14 6.14 -20.79
N CYS A 194 5.92 5.84 -20.38
CA CYS A 194 5.24 4.63 -20.84
C CYS A 194 4.90 4.69 -22.33
N ILE A 195 4.65 5.89 -22.88
CA ILE A 195 4.25 6.08 -24.29
C ILE A 195 5.44 5.87 -25.22
N LEU A 196 6.61 6.41 -24.86
CA LEU A 196 7.84 6.30 -25.64
C LEU A 196 8.68 5.06 -25.22
N GLU A 197 8.20 4.24 -24.29
CA GLU A 197 8.92 3.09 -23.72
C GLU A 197 10.31 3.44 -23.18
N GLN A 198 10.51 4.70 -22.80
CA GLN A 198 11.79 5.22 -22.31
C GLN A 198 11.95 4.96 -20.82
N GLY A 199 13.14 4.52 -20.39
CA GLY A 199 13.51 4.34 -18.98
C GLY A 199 12.91 3.09 -18.31
N LEU A 200 12.12 2.27 -19.02
CA LEU A 200 11.43 1.11 -18.44
C LEU A 200 12.36 -0.03 -18.07
N SER A 201 13.48 -0.21 -18.78
CA SER A 201 14.42 -1.33 -18.56
C SER A 201 15.00 -1.35 -17.14
N GLY A 202 15.40 -0.18 -16.62
CA GLY A 202 15.91 -0.05 -15.25
C GLY A 202 14.86 -0.43 -14.21
N LEU A 203 13.62 -0.01 -14.40
CA LEU A 203 12.53 -0.38 -13.49
C LEU A 203 12.17 -1.86 -13.60
N LYS A 204 12.20 -2.43 -14.82
CA LYS A 204 11.97 -3.86 -15.06
C LYS A 204 12.92 -4.74 -14.26
N THR A 205 14.20 -4.37 -14.22
CA THR A 205 15.21 -5.09 -13.42
C THR A 205 14.88 -5.05 -11.92
N LYS A 206 14.33 -3.94 -11.42
CA LYS A 206 13.95 -3.82 -10.00
C LYS A 206 12.69 -4.60 -9.63
N LEU A 207 11.87 -4.96 -10.59
CA LEU A 207 10.68 -5.79 -10.37
C LEU A 207 11.00 -7.28 -10.30
N LEU A 208 12.18 -7.71 -10.79
CA LEU A 208 12.60 -9.12 -10.76
C LEU A 208 12.62 -9.64 -9.32
N ASP A 209 12.02 -10.80 -9.11
CA ASP A 209 12.01 -11.57 -7.86
C ASP A 209 11.48 -10.76 -6.63
N ASN A 210 10.81 -9.65 -6.88
CA ASN A 210 10.22 -8.83 -5.82
C ASN A 210 8.69 -8.86 -5.87
N ILE A 211 8.09 -8.73 -4.69
CA ILE A 211 6.66 -8.44 -4.55
C ILE A 211 6.52 -6.93 -4.42
N SER A 212 6.03 -6.29 -5.47
CA SER A 212 6.02 -4.84 -5.62
C SER A 212 4.60 -4.28 -5.69
N ALA A 213 4.44 -3.01 -5.32
CA ALA A 213 3.21 -2.27 -5.56
C ALA A 213 3.50 -0.89 -6.16
N PHE A 214 2.70 -0.47 -7.16
CA PHE A 214 2.71 0.92 -7.65
C PHE A 214 1.78 1.78 -6.81
N ILE A 215 2.34 2.82 -6.20
CA ILE A 215 1.67 3.73 -5.27
C ILE A 215 1.75 5.15 -5.84
N GLY A 216 0.79 6.00 -5.53
CA GLY A 216 0.81 7.38 -5.98
C GLY A 216 -0.57 7.93 -6.34
N PRO A 217 -0.68 9.22 -6.65
CA PRO A 217 -1.93 9.90 -6.95
C PRO A 217 -2.69 9.30 -8.14
N SER A 218 -3.95 9.68 -8.29
CA SER A 218 -4.72 9.33 -9.50
C SER A 218 -4.15 10.02 -10.73
N GLY A 219 -4.20 9.38 -11.89
CA GLY A 219 -3.79 9.97 -13.16
C GLY A 219 -2.29 9.99 -13.45
N VAL A 220 -1.42 9.52 -12.56
CA VAL A 220 0.05 9.50 -12.77
C VAL A 220 0.53 8.40 -13.74
N GLY A 221 -0.38 7.52 -14.20
CA GLY A 221 -0.04 6.48 -15.17
C GLY A 221 0.27 5.11 -14.58
N LYS A 222 -0.11 4.82 -13.31
CA LYS A 222 0.10 3.50 -12.69
C LYS A 222 -0.47 2.35 -13.51
N SER A 223 -1.72 2.45 -13.95
CA SER A 223 -2.37 1.41 -14.76
C SER A 223 -1.70 1.23 -16.13
N THR A 224 -1.15 2.29 -16.71
CA THR A 224 -0.37 2.23 -17.94
C THR A 224 0.97 1.53 -17.70
N LEU A 225 1.64 1.83 -16.58
CA LEU A 225 2.86 1.13 -16.17
C LEU A 225 2.61 -0.37 -15.96
N ILE A 226 1.51 -0.74 -15.30
CA ILE A 226 1.14 -2.15 -15.11
C ILE A 226 1.06 -2.85 -16.47
N LYS A 227 0.39 -2.26 -17.46
CA LYS A 227 0.26 -2.82 -18.81
C LYS A 227 1.60 -3.01 -19.51
N GLN A 228 2.62 -2.18 -19.22
CA GLN A 228 3.97 -2.32 -19.80
C GLN A 228 4.74 -3.53 -19.23
N PHE A 229 4.40 -3.95 -18.02
CA PHE A 229 5.11 -5.05 -17.35
C PHE A 229 4.30 -6.35 -17.30
N VAL A 230 2.98 -6.25 -17.47
CA VAL A 230 2.04 -7.38 -17.44
C VAL A 230 1.51 -7.57 -18.86
N PRO A 231 1.90 -8.63 -19.58
CA PRO A 231 1.39 -8.92 -20.92
C PRO A 231 -0.13 -9.09 -20.90
N GLU A 232 -0.79 -8.77 -22.02
CA GLU A 232 -2.25 -8.92 -22.16
C GLU A 232 -2.73 -10.36 -21.93
N GLU A 233 -1.89 -11.34 -22.24
CA GLU A 233 -2.14 -12.76 -21.99
C GLU A 233 -1.82 -13.20 -20.56
N SER A 234 -1.24 -12.33 -19.74
CA SER A 234 -0.97 -12.66 -18.34
C SER A 234 -2.30 -12.88 -17.65
N ILE A 235 -2.49 -14.08 -17.14
CA ILE A 235 -3.61 -14.44 -16.30
C ILE A 235 -3.67 -13.38 -15.20
N VAL A 236 -4.67 -12.49 -15.27
CA VAL A 236 -5.03 -11.62 -14.16
C VAL A 236 -5.42 -12.60 -13.05
N LEU A 237 -4.44 -12.92 -12.20
CA LEU A 237 -4.66 -13.80 -11.08
C LEU A 237 -5.61 -13.04 -10.14
N GLY A 238 -6.92 -13.32 -10.25
CA GLY A 238 -7.92 -12.71 -9.37
C GLY A 238 -9.02 -11.89 -10.03
N VAL A 239 -9.39 -12.16 -11.29
CA VAL A 239 -10.65 -11.65 -11.86
C VAL A 239 -11.55 -12.80 -12.28
N ILE A 240 -12.46 -13.20 -11.42
CA ILE A 240 -13.81 -13.62 -11.82
C ILE A 240 -14.76 -12.92 -10.85
N SER A 241 -15.08 -11.69 -11.11
CA SER A 241 -16.41 -11.19 -10.78
C SER A 241 -17.24 -11.43 -12.02
N GLU A 242 -17.88 -12.55 -12.11
CA GLU A 242 -19.05 -12.66 -12.96
C GLU A 242 -19.99 -11.52 -12.64
N ALA A 243 -20.42 -10.87 -13.71
CA ALA A 243 -21.36 -9.80 -13.76
C ALA A 243 -22.49 -9.92 -12.73
N THR A 244 -22.44 -9.12 -11.69
CA THR A 244 -23.66 -8.50 -11.19
C THR A 244 -23.72 -7.12 -11.83
N ASN A 245 -24.58 -7.00 -12.84
CA ASN A 245 -25.01 -5.74 -13.44
C ASN A 245 -25.56 -4.80 -12.36
N LEU A 246 -24.70 -4.01 -11.73
CA LEU A 246 -25.10 -2.84 -10.96
C LEU A 246 -23.94 -1.83 -10.97
N GLY A 247 -24.02 -0.92 -11.96
CA GLY A 247 -23.61 0.47 -11.84
C GLY A 247 -22.14 0.81 -11.61
N ARG A 248 -21.46 1.21 -12.69
CA ARG A 248 -20.42 2.25 -12.83
C ARG A 248 -19.39 2.43 -11.70
N HIS A 249 -18.12 2.05 -12.01
CA HIS A 249 -16.89 2.72 -11.59
C HIS A 249 -16.54 2.77 -10.10
N THR A 250 -16.24 1.61 -9.51
CA THR A 250 -15.19 1.54 -8.48
C THR A 250 -14.63 0.13 -8.43
N THR A 251 -13.43 -0.08 -8.99
CA THR A 251 -12.68 -1.33 -8.84
C THR A 251 -12.38 -1.50 -7.36
N THR A 252 -13.14 -2.33 -6.66
CA THR A 252 -13.00 -2.58 -5.22
C THR A 252 -12.08 -3.77 -4.91
N THR A 253 -11.62 -4.46 -5.92
CA THR A 253 -10.84 -5.70 -5.80
C THR A 253 -9.36 -5.43 -6.05
N SER A 254 -8.51 -5.93 -5.18
CA SER A 254 -7.05 -5.92 -5.37
C SER A 254 -6.67 -7.04 -6.34
N HIS A 255 -5.73 -6.75 -7.22
CA HIS A 255 -5.25 -7.67 -8.25
C HIS A 255 -3.78 -7.97 -8.01
N LEU A 256 -3.41 -9.24 -8.19
CA LEU A 256 -2.03 -9.69 -8.18
C LEU A 256 -1.66 -10.16 -9.59
N TYR A 257 -0.57 -9.63 -10.11
CA TYR A 257 -0.03 -9.97 -11.42
C TYR A 257 1.32 -10.63 -11.26
N ARG A 258 1.51 -11.78 -11.89
CA ARG A 258 2.82 -12.39 -11.99
C ARG A 258 3.53 -11.85 -13.23
N LEU A 259 4.76 -11.41 -13.06
CA LEU A 259 5.56 -10.90 -14.16
C LEU A 259 6.24 -12.04 -14.91
N GLN A 260 6.32 -11.97 -16.25
CA GLN A 260 7.01 -12.98 -17.04
C GLN A 260 8.50 -13.11 -16.69
N THR A 261 9.09 -12.03 -16.24
CA THR A 261 10.50 -11.96 -15.86
C THR A 261 10.79 -12.44 -14.45
N GLY A 262 9.81 -12.99 -13.74
CA GLY A 262 9.85 -13.23 -12.30
C GLY A 262 9.32 -12.02 -11.51
N GLY A 263 8.96 -12.25 -10.25
CA GLY A 263 8.35 -11.24 -9.39
C GLY A 263 6.84 -11.12 -9.50
N VAL A 264 6.28 -10.31 -8.61
CA VAL A 264 4.84 -10.12 -8.44
C VAL A 264 4.52 -8.64 -8.32
N LEU A 265 3.46 -8.21 -8.99
CA LEU A 265 2.95 -6.86 -8.89
C LEU A 265 1.55 -6.86 -8.28
N ILE A 266 1.35 -6.07 -7.23
CA ILE A 266 0.05 -5.90 -6.58
C ILE A 266 -0.53 -4.54 -6.99
N ASP A 267 -1.73 -4.54 -7.60
CA ASP A 267 -2.56 -3.34 -7.81
C ASP A 267 -3.77 -3.41 -6.89
N SER A 268 -3.95 -2.40 -6.07
CA SER A 268 -5.08 -2.30 -5.17
C SER A 268 -5.68 -0.90 -5.23
N PRO A 269 -7.02 -0.78 -5.32
CA PRO A 269 -7.69 0.52 -5.24
C PRO A 269 -7.38 1.27 -3.92
N GLY A 270 -7.10 0.54 -2.85
CA GLY A 270 -6.68 1.10 -1.55
C GLY A 270 -5.34 1.82 -1.58
N ILE A 271 -4.50 1.55 -2.59
CA ILE A 271 -3.17 2.15 -2.79
C ILE A 271 -3.25 3.56 -3.42
N ARG A 272 -4.40 3.94 -4.00
CA ARG A 272 -4.57 5.21 -4.75
C ARG A 272 -4.73 6.44 -3.86
N GLY A 273 -5.05 6.28 -2.59
CA GLY A 273 -5.25 7.36 -1.62
C GLY A 273 -4.66 7.00 -0.27
N PHE A 274 -3.36 7.24 -0.10
CA PHE A 274 -2.70 7.03 1.18
C PHE A 274 -2.91 8.24 2.08
N GLY A 275 -3.67 8.06 3.18
CA GLY A 275 -3.68 8.96 4.32
C GLY A 275 -2.73 8.39 5.38
N LEU A 276 -1.83 9.22 5.89
CA LEU A 276 -0.96 8.87 7.02
C LEU A 276 -1.74 8.85 8.34
N GLY A 277 -2.98 9.39 8.37
CA GLY A 277 -3.68 9.65 9.62
C GLY A 277 -2.87 10.59 10.51
N LYS A 278 -3.23 10.63 11.79
CA LYS A 278 -2.44 11.32 12.80
C LYS A 278 -1.28 10.43 13.24
N LEU A 279 -0.06 10.86 12.99
CA LEU A 279 1.13 10.17 13.44
C LEU A 279 1.67 10.83 14.71
N ALA A 280 2.00 10.04 15.71
CA ALA A 280 2.75 10.56 16.84
C ALA A 280 4.10 11.14 16.33
N ARG A 281 4.50 12.29 16.87
CA ARG A 281 5.72 12.99 16.50
C ARG A 281 6.95 12.09 16.38
N GLN A 282 7.11 11.15 17.31
CA GLN A 282 8.22 10.21 17.28
C GLN A 282 8.17 9.27 16.05
N GLN A 283 6.99 8.84 15.64
CA GLN A 283 6.81 8.01 14.45
C GLN A 283 7.17 8.80 13.19
N LEU A 284 6.77 10.08 13.12
CA LEU A 284 7.07 10.94 11.99
C LEU A 284 8.58 11.14 11.78
N TYR A 285 9.36 11.32 12.86
CA TYR A 285 10.82 11.36 12.77
C TYR A 285 11.41 10.09 12.13
N HIS A 286 10.87 8.92 12.44
CA HIS A 286 11.34 7.67 11.83
C HIS A 286 11.01 7.56 10.34
N CYS A 287 10.00 8.29 9.87
CA CYS A 287 9.58 8.28 8.47
C CYS A 287 10.42 9.17 7.56
N PHE A 288 11.24 10.06 8.09
CA PHE A 288 12.09 10.97 7.32
C PHE A 288 13.56 10.64 7.55
N ILE A 289 14.20 9.98 6.57
CA ILE A 289 15.57 9.44 6.68
C ILE A 289 16.58 10.58 6.99
N ASP A 290 16.42 11.72 6.32
CA ASP A 290 17.28 12.91 6.43
C ASP A 290 17.02 13.73 7.71
N ILE A 291 15.84 13.65 8.28
CA ILE A 291 15.42 14.36 9.50
C ILE A 291 15.66 13.52 10.77
N LYS A 292 15.54 12.19 10.64
CA LYS A 292 15.70 11.25 11.75
C LYS A 292 16.96 11.45 12.61
N PRO A 293 18.16 11.77 12.05
CA PRO A 293 19.36 12.02 12.85
C PRO A 293 19.26 13.21 13.83
N TYR A 294 18.33 14.12 13.59
CA TYR A 294 18.13 15.32 14.41
C TYR A 294 17.04 15.16 15.47
N LYS A 295 16.48 13.96 15.60
CA LYS A 295 15.52 13.67 16.65
C LYS A 295 16.14 13.96 18.02
N ASP A 296 15.39 14.65 18.86
CA ASP A 296 15.76 14.99 20.24
C ASP A 296 17.01 15.90 20.39
N LEU A 297 17.52 16.50 19.29
CA LEU A 297 18.67 17.40 19.32
C LEU A 297 18.30 18.88 19.50
N CYS A 298 17.02 19.24 19.45
CA CYS A 298 16.57 20.59 19.74
C CYS A 298 16.70 20.89 21.23
N LYS A 299 17.02 22.16 21.57
CA LYS A 299 17.10 22.63 22.96
C LYS A 299 15.80 22.39 23.73
N PHE A 300 14.65 22.59 23.06
CA PHE A 300 13.32 22.43 23.68
C PHE A 300 12.66 21.13 23.21
N ARG A 301 12.10 20.37 24.18
CA ARG A 301 11.40 19.12 23.89
C ARG A 301 10.13 19.27 23.05
N ASN A 302 9.47 20.44 23.18
CA ASN A 302 8.26 20.80 22.43
C ASN A 302 8.54 21.70 21.23
N CYS A 303 9.77 21.75 20.72
CA CYS A 303 10.16 22.57 19.57
C CYS A 303 9.31 22.23 18.34
N GLU A 304 8.61 23.19 17.78
CA GLU A 304 7.77 23.04 16.58
C GLU A 304 8.57 23.29 15.28
N HIS A 305 9.87 23.64 15.42
CA HIS A 305 10.80 23.89 14.33
C HIS A 305 10.42 25.11 13.47
N GLU A 306 9.75 26.09 14.05
CA GLU A 306 9.36 27.33 13.38
C GLU A 306 10.44 28.42 13.54
N SER A 307 10.58 28.97 14.73
CA SER A 307 11.49 30.08 15.02
C SER A 307 12.22 29.93 16.35
N GLU A 308 12.13 28.77 16.98
CA GLU A 308 12.73 28.54 18.28
C GLU A 308 14.26 28.65 18.20
N PRO A 309 14.88 29.33 19.18
CA PRO A 309 16.34 29.43 19.27
C PRO A 309 16.95 28.03 19.48
N ASP A 310 18.11 27.81 18.90
CA ASP A 310 18.85 26.55 18.99
C ASP A 310 18.04 25.31 18.47
N CYS A 311 17.17 25.52 17.47
CA CYS A 311 16.49 24.45 16.78
C CYS A 311 17.45 23.70 15.86
N ALA A 312 17.65 22.39 16.12
CA ALA A 312 18.57 21.55 15.36
C ALA A 312 18.15 21.39 13.89
N LEU A 313 16.85 21.30 13.60
CA LEU A 313 16.35 21.19 12.22
C LEU A 313 16.55 22.50 11.44
N GLN A 314 16.28 23.65 12.05
CA GLN A 314 16.54 24.95 11.43
C GLN A 314 18.04 25.14 11.13
N GLN A 315 18.89 24.72 12.05
CA GLN A 315 20.34 24.77 11.85
C GLN A 315 20.79 23.82 10.74
N ALA A 316 20.21 22.64 10.66
CA ALA A 316 20.48 21.68 9.57
C ALA A 316 20.07 22.24 8.19
N VAL A 317 18.96 22.97 8.11
CA VAL A 317 18.56 23.68 6.88
C VAL A 317 19.55 24.78 6.53
N LYS A 318 19.96 25.63 7.49
CA LYS A 318 20.95 26.69 7.26
C LYS A 318 22.30 26.17 6.77
N THR A 319 22.67 24.96 7.18
CA THR A 319 23.94 24.32 6.77
C THR A 319 23.75 23.41 5.53
N GLY A 320 22.59 23.39 4.89
CA GLY A 320 22.32 22.61 3.68
C GLY A 320 22.23 21.09 3.89
N LYS A 321 22.19 20.60 5.14
CA LYS A 321 22.06 19.18 5.46
C LYS A 321 20.64 18.63 5.29
N ILE A 322 19.65 19.49 5.41
CA ILE A 322 18.23 19.20 5.13
C ILE A 322 17.73 20.28 4.19
N SER A 323 16.94 19.92 3.19
CA SER A 323 16.32 20.93 2.35
C SER A 323 15.14 21.59 3.06
N LEU A 324 14.89 22.86 2.74
CA LEU A 324 13.75 23.60 3.30
C LEU A 324 12.42 22.93 2.92
N SER A 325 12.30 22.38 1.70
CA SER A 325 11.08 21.69 1.25
C SER A 325 10.77 20.46 2.12
N ARG A 326 11.82 19.69 2.48
CA ARG A 326 11.66 18.52 3.37
C ARG A 326 11.24 18.91 4.77
N LEU A 327 11.87 19.96 5.34
CA LEU A 327 11.45 20.47 6.65
C LEU A 327 9.99 20.97 6.62
N ASN A 328 9.59 21.67 5.56
CA ASN A 328 8.20 22.13 5.40
C ASN A 328 7.22 20.97 5.29
N SER A 329 7.55 19.90 4.54
CA SER A 329 6.75 18.70 4.47
C SER A 329 6.60 18.02 5.84
N PHE A 330 7.70 17.89 6.57
CA PHE A 330 7.72 17.33 7.92
C PHE A 330 6.82 18.11 8.88
N LYS A 331 6.98 19.46 8.92
CA LYS A 331 6.15 20.35 9.75
C LYS A 331 4.67 20.26 9.39
N LYS A 332 4.35 20.24 8.09
CA LYS A 332 2.98 20.13 7.62
C LYS A 332 2.33 18.80 8.02
N LEU A 333 3.08 17.70 7.99
CA LEU A 333 2.60 16.40 8.46
C LEU A 333 2.47 16.37 10.00
N MET A 334 3.35 17.06 10.71
CA MET A 334 3.27 17.19 12.16
C MET A 334 2.07 18.03 12.61
N ALA A 335 1.74 19.10 11.89
CA ALA A 335 0.59 19.97 12.18
C ALA A 335 -0.77 19.35 11.78
N ALA A 336 -0.78 18.24 11.05
CA ALA A 336 -2.01 17.51 10.71
C ALA A 336 -2.51 16.63 11.87
N GLU A 337 -1.99 16.85 13.08
CA GLU A 337 -2.41 16.19 14.33
C GLU A 337 -3.87 16.48 14.75
#